data_57f585fb165e5e23e376ad01b850f98c
#
_entry.id   57f585fb165e5e23e376ad01b850f98c
#
_cell.length_a   1.000
_cell.length_b   1.000
_cell.length_c   1.000
_cell.angle_alpha   90.00
_cell.angle_beta   90.00
_cell.angle_gamma   90.00
#
_symmetry.space_group_name_H-M   'P 1'
#
loop_
_entity.id
_entity.type
_entity.pdbx_description
1 polymer ?
#
loop_
_entity_poly.entity_id
_entity_poly.type
_entity_poly.pdbx_seq_one_letter_code
_entity_poly.pdbx_strand_id
1 'polypeptide(L)'
;MVWKRKVPEEGQSPCNPSVSLKRNPPVRMGGQAVIEGVMMRSPRSMAVAVRRPDGEIAVKKKELAFFSEKNLFSKIPLIRGVIVLISALILGIEALNFSANQTLAVDEKQPSSLTLGLTFTIALCFGIFLFFLIPLFLTKGLRSGMPVLSESGLLFNLVDGVIRLMIFLAYLWGISFIKDIRRIFQYHGAEHKSIFAFESGEELSVEGVKRHSHLHPRCGTSFLLIVMVVSIFIFALVPHGLAFGYKVASRVVFIPFIAGISYEIIRLADRKQGYRGVNYLIKPGLWLQRLTAREPSEAQIEVAIRALQEALSLEGKR
;
A
#
# COMPACT_ATOMS: atom_id res chain seq x y z
N MET A 1 27.22 30.83 14.58
CA MET A 1 27.71 29.58 15.21
C MET A 1 26.90 28.43 14.64
N VAL A 2 27.45 27.76 13.60
CA VAL A 2 26.71 26.76 12.80
C VAL A 2 27.09 25.37 13.31
N TRP A 3 26.12 24.65 13.86
CA TRP A 3 26.30 23.28 14.34
C TRP A 3 26.26 22.31 13.13
N LYS A 4 27.45 21.90 12.66
CA LYS A 4 27.58 20.74 11.74
C LYS A 4 27.43 19.46 12.55
N ARG A 5 26.29 18.77 12.44
CA ARG A 5 26.19 17.37 12.88
C ARG A 5 26.92 16.50 11.88
N LYS A 6 28.01 15.87 12.30
CA LYS A 6 28.65 14.78 11.58
C LYS A 6 27.69 13.60 11.52
N VAL A 7 27.37 13.17 10.31
CA VAL A 7 26.73 11.87 10.02
C VAL A 7 27.83 10.82 10.18
N PRO A 8 27.62 9.72 10.94
CA PRO A 8 28.59 8.63 10.98
C PRO A 8 28.62 7.92 9.63
N GLU A 9 29.78 7.78 9.03
CA GLU A 9 30.07 6.87 7.92
C GLU A 9 29.96 5.44 8.46
N GLU A 10 28.86 4.74 8.20
CA GLU A 10 28.78 3.30 8.44
C GLU A 10 29.29 2.57 7.21
N GLY A 11 30.41 1.88 7.43
CA GLY A 11 31.15 1.10 6.46
C GLY A 11 30.32 -0.01 5.81
N GLN A 12 30.63 -0.22 4.56
CA GLN A 12 30.19 -1.31 3.71
C GLN A 12 30.46 -2.66 4.37
N SER A 13 29.41 -3.37 4.77
CA SER A 13 29.52 -4.78 5.15
C SER A 13 29.19 -5.63 3.92
N PRO A 14 30.07 -6.55 3.48
CA PRO A 14 29.77 -7.41 2.34
C PRO A 14 28.57 -8.30 2.67
N CYS A 15 27.74 -8.57 1.68
CA CYS A 15 26.57 -9.43 1.74
C CYS A 15 26.97 -10.81 2.29
N ASN A 16 26.57 -11.14 3.52
CA ASN A 16 26.85 -12.44 4.12
C ASN A 16 25.72 -13.42 3.72
N PRO A 17 25.99 -14.46 2.90
CA PRO A 17 24.96 -15.31 2.32
C PRO A 17 24.34 -16.35 3.25
N SER A 18 24.71 -16.40 4.52
CA SER A 18 24.30 -17.51 5.40
C SER A 18 23.63 -17.06 6.70
N VAL A 19 22.45 -16.46 6.62
CA VAL A 19 21.55 -16.40 7.79
C VAL A 19 20.49 -17.50 7.62
N SER A 20 20.84 -18.72 8.03
CA SER A 20 19.89 -19.82 8.23
C SER A 20 19.01 -19.50 9.45
N LEU A 21 17.87 -18.86 9.21
CA LEU A 21 16.87 -18.59 10.25
C LEU A 21 16.03 -19.86 10.46
N LYS A 22 16.35 -20.67 11.47
CA LYS A 22 15.40 -21.66 12.00
C LYS A 22 14.19 -20.94 12.56
N ARG A 23 13.00 -21.19 11.98
CA ARG A 23 11.75 -20.48 12.28
C ARG A 23 10.86 -21.21 13.25
N ASN A 24 10.40 -20.47 14.25
CA ASN A 24 9.18 -20.73 15.00
C ASN A 24 8.58 -19.40 15.44
N PRO A 25 7.31 -19.09 15.20
CA PRO A 25 6.59 -19.15 13.92
C PRO A 25 7.10 -18.08 12.93
N PRO A 26 6.84 -18.18 11.63
CA PRO A 26 7.35 -17.23 10.67
C PRO A 26 6.84 -15.82 10.99
N VAL A 27 7.76 -14.88 11.16
CA VAL A 27 7.42 -13.45 11.33
C VAL A 27 6.63 -13.02 10.11
N ARG A 28 5.45 -12.42 10.32
CA ARG A 28 4.63 -11.92 9.23
C ARG A 28 5.30 -10.68 8.64
N MET A 29 5.64 -10.76 7.38
CA MET A 29 6.20 -9.67 6.62
C MET A 29 5.14 -9.05 5.71
N GLY A 30 5.24 -7.75 5.50
CA GLY A 30 4.53 -6.98 4.51
C GLY A 30 5.46 -5.91 3.96
N GLY A 31 5.08 -5.25 2.89
CA GLY A 31 5.91 -4.22 2.32
C GLY A 31 5.14 -3.19 1.50
N GLN A 32 5.90 -2.35 0.83
CA GLN A 32 5.40 -1.33 -0.08
C GLN A 32 6.50 -0.99 -1.08
N ALA A 33 6.17 -0.99 -2.37
CA ALA A 33 7.06 -0.44 -3.38
C ALA A 33 7.21 1.08 -3.21
N VAL A 34 8.42 1.57 -3.40
CA VAL A 34 8.77 2.99 -3.42
C VAL A 34 9.55 3.31 -4.71
N ILE A 35 9.93 4.55 -4.92
CA ILE A 35 10.73 4.94 -6.10
C ILE A 35 12.07 4.22 -6.03
N GLU A 36 12.41 3.45 -7.06
CA GLU A 36 13.66 2.66 -7.17
C GLU A 36 13.94 1.74 -5.98
N GLY A 37 12.88 1.30 -5.26
CA GLY A 37 13.09 0.54 -4.05
C GLY A 37 11.87 -0.16 -3.47
N VAL A 38 12.12 -0.80 -2.33
CA VAL A 38 11.11 -1.52 -1.55
C VAL A 38 11.28 -1.20 -0.07
N MET A 39 10.16 -0.93 0.60
CA MET A 39 10.05 -0.97 2.05
C MET A 39 9.56 -2.35 2.48
N MET A 40 10.24 -2.99 3.40
CA MET A 40 9.79 -4.21 4.08
C MET A 40 9.50 -3.91 5.55
N ARG A 41 8.42 -4.48 6.06
CA ARG A 41 7.95 -4.25 7.42
C ARG A 41 7.58 -5.56 8.09
N SER A 42 8.03 -5.73 9.34
CA SER A 42 7.55 -6.70 10.31
C SER A 42 6.66 -6.00 11.38
N PRO A 43 6.12 -6.71 12.37
CA PRO A 43 5.44 -6.08 13.50
C PRO A 43 6.33 -5.12 14.30
N ARG A 44 7.66 -5.31 14.31
CA ARG A 44 8.59 -4.58 15.18
C ARG A 44 9.68 -3.82 14.42
N SER A 45 9.82 -4.03 13.13
CA SER A 45 10.89 -3.43 12.34
C SER A 45 10.41 -2.96 10.98
N MET A 46 11.15 -2.03 10.42
CA MET A 46 10.98 -1.54 9.05
C MET A 46 12.37 -1.34 8.44
N ALA A 47 12.54 -1.75 7.20
CA ALA A 47 13.70 -1.38 6.39
C ALA A 47 13.26 -0.93 5.01
N VAL A 48 13.90 0.11 4.49
CA VAL A 48 13.70 0.62 3.12
C VAL A 48 15.03 0.47 2.40
N ALA A 49 15.06 -0.25 1.29
CA ALA A 49 16.20 -0.33 0.39
C ALA A 49 15.86 0.34 -0.93
N VAL A 50 16.77 1.16 -1.43
CA VAL A 50 16.58 1.97 -2.65
C VAL A 50 17.85 1.91 -3.48
N ARG A 51 17.72 1.67 -4.78
CA ARG A 51 18.85 1.73 -5.71
C ARG A 51 19.09 3.16 -6.14
N ARG A 52 20.28 3.66 -5.88
CA ARG A 52 20.75 4.99 -6.29
C ARG A 52 21.10 5.04 -7.78
N PRO A 53 21.23 6.24 -8.36
CA PRO A 53 21.69 6.41 -9.73
C PRO A 53 23.11 5.86 -9.99
N ASP A 54 23.97 5.83 -8.97
CA ASP A 54 25.32 5.23 -9.01
C ASP A 54 25.31 3.69 -8.98
N GLY A 55 24.13 3.07 -8.82
CA GLY A 55 23.94 1.63 -8.74
C GLY A 55 24.03 1.05 -7.33
N GLU A 56 24.47 1.81 -6.34
CA GLU A 56 24.52 1.36 -4.93
C GLU A 56 23.11 1.24 -4.32
N ILE A 57 22.99 0.36 -3.32
CA ILE A 57 21.73 0.17 -2.58
C ILE A 57 21.83 0.90 -1.24
N ALA A 58 21.14 2.02 -1.14
CA ALA A 58 20.98 2.73 0.13
C ALA A 58 19.92 2.05 1.00
N VAL A 59 20.21 1.90 2.29
CA VAL A 59 19.29 1.27 3.25
C VAL A 59 19.01 2.19 4.42
N LYS A 60 17.73 2.32 4.77
CA LYS A 60 17.26 2.92 6.01
C LYS A 60 16.50 1.89 6.80
N LYS A 61 16.89 1.66 8.05
CA LYS A 61 16.22 0.71 8.95
C LYS A 61 15.79 1.38 10.24
N LYS A 62 14.68 0.90 10.82
CA LYS A 62 14.07 1.48 12.00
C LYS A 62 13.35 0.41 12.81
N GLU A 63 13.55 0.43 14.13
CA GLU A 63 12.72 -0.34 15.05
C GLU A 63 11.37 0.37 15.25
N LEU A 64 10.29 -0.41 15.20
CA LEU A 64 8.93 0.07 15.38
C LEU A 64 8.50 -0.19 16.82
N ALA A 65 8.76 0.75 17.71
CA ALA A 65 8.36 0.67 19.12
C ALA A 65 6.84 0.81 19.33
N PHE A 66 6.11 1.30 18.33
CA PHE A 66 4.75 1.82 18.47
C PHE A 66 3.63 0.76 18.46
N PHE A 67 3.89 -0.46 17.97
CA PHE A 67 2.86 -1.51 17.91
C PHE A 67 3.03 -2.58 19.00
N SER A 68 3.36 -2.15 20.23
CA SER A 68 3.26 -3.03 21.38
C SER A 68 1.82 -3.53 21.49
N GLU A 69 1.65 -4.85 21.57
CA GLU A 69 0.38 -5.54 21.80
C GLU A 69 -0.36 -5.08 23.09
N LYS A 70 0.25 -4.16 23.85
CA LYS A 70 -0.25 -3.58 25.09
C LYS A 70 -1.30 -2.48 24.92
N ASN A 71 -1.47 -1.93 23.70
CA ASN A 71 -2.47 -0.88 23.48
C ASN A 71 -3.89 -1.49 23.46
N LEU A 72 -4.71 -1.16 24.44
CA LEU A 72 -6.10 -1.65 24.57
C LEU A 72 -6.93 -1.35 23.29
N PHE A 73 -6.70 -0.21 22.65
CA PHE A 73 -7.36 0.19 21.40
C PHE A 73 -7.03 -0.71 20.20
N SER A 74 -5.85 -1.32 20.17
CA SER A 74 -5.48 -2.27 19.11
C SER A 74 -6.24 -3.61 19.18
N LYS A 75 -6.94 -3.88 20.29
CA LYS A 75 -7.77 -5.07 20.48
C LYS A 75 -9.19 -4.87 19.95
N ILE A 76 -9.67 -3.64 19.86
CA ILE A 76 -11.06 -3.33 19.46
C ILE A 76 -11.15 -3.45 17.91
N PRO A 77 -12.06 -4.31 17.39
CA PRO A 77 -12.35 -4.37 15.95
C PRO A 77 -12.70 -2.98 15.42
N LEU A 78 -12.46 -2.73 14.14
CA LEU A 78 -12.60 -1.45 13.46
C LEU A 78 -11.54 -0.41 13.88
N ILE A 79 -11.37 -0.09 15.17
CA ILE A 79 -10.37 0.89 15.66
C ILE A 79 -8.96 0.44 15.27
N ARG A 80 -8.65 -0.85 15.46
CA ARG A 80 -7.34 -1.39 15.05
C ARG A 80 -7.08 -1.26 13.55
N GLY A 81 -8.11 -1.39 12.71
CA GLY A 81 -8.00 -1.20 11.28
C GLY A 81 -7.61 0.23 10.91
N VAL A 82 -8.23 1.21 11.57
CA VAL A 82 -7.89 2.63 11.41
C VAL A 82 -6.47 2.91 11.88
N ILE A 83 -6.07 2.39 13.04
CA ILE A 83 -4.70 2.55 13.58
C ILE A 83 -3.68 1.96 12.61
N VAL A 84 -3.92 0.75 12.10
CA VAL A 84 -3.02 0.10 11.13
C VAL A 84 -2.91 0.91 9.85
N LEU A 85 -4.03 1.43 9.33
CA LEU A 85 -4.05 2.27 8.13
C LEU A 85 -3.26 3.56 8.33
N ILE A 86 -3.50 4.30 9.43
CA ILE A 86 -2.76 5.53 9.73
C ILE A 86 -1.27 5.25 9.85
N SER A 87 -0.90 4.17 10.52
CA SER A 87 0.49 3.78 10.68
C SER A 87 1.15 3.38 9.37
N ALA A 88 0.42 2.64 8.51
CA ALA A 88 0.91 2.29 7.18
C ALA A 88 1.12 3.55 6.32
N LEU A 89 0.22 4.54 6.42
CA LEU A 89 0.34 5.82 5.73
C LEU A 89 1.57 6.61 6.19
N ILE A 90 1.78 6.74 7.50
CA ILE A 90 2.95 7.45 8.07
C ILE A 90 4.26 6.80 7.63
N LEU A 91 4.36 5.47 7.77
CA LEU A 91 5.55 4.72 7.37
C LEU A 91 5.76 4.75 5.85
N GLY A 92 4.67 4.70 5.08
CA GLY A 92 4.71 4.81 3.63
C GLY A 92 5.22 6.17 3.16
N ILE A 93 4.77 7.26 3.76
CA ILE A 93 5.26 8.62 3.48
C ILE A 93 6.75 8.74 3.87
N GLU A 94 7.15 8.20 5.03
CA GLU A 94 8.57 8.18 5.45
C GLU A 94 9.45 7.41 4.45
N ALA A 95 8.97 6.27 3.96
CA ALA A 95 9.66 5.45 2.97
C ALA A 95 9.76 6.15 1.60
N LEU A 96 8.67 6.79 1.15
CA LEU A 96 8.65 7.56 -0.10
C LEU A 96 9.59 8.77 -0.04
N ASN A 97 9.60 9.51 1.06
CA ASN A 97 10.53 10.64 1.24
C ASN A 97 12.00 10.19 1.22
N PHE A 98 12.31 9.07 1.91
CA PHE A 98 13.65 8.51 1.85
C PHE A 98 14.02 8.10 0.42
N SER A 99 13.15 7.40 -0.26
CA SER A 99 13.33 6.94 -1.63
C SER A 99 13.55 8.11 -2.60
N ALA A 100 12.68 9.12 -2.57
CA ALA A 100 12.79 10.31 -3.40
C ALA A 100 14.15 11.02 -3.21
N ASN A 101 14.61 11.15 -1.95
CA ASN A 101 15.90 11.77 -1.65
C ASN A 101 17.10 10.95 -2.12
N GLN A 102 16.99 9.61 -2.18
CA GLN A 102 18.07 8.74 -2.66
C GLN A 102 18.15 8.64 -4.18
N THR A 103 17.08 8.96 -4.88
CA THR A 103 16.98 8.87 -6.36
C THR A 103 17.27 10.19 -7.07
N LEU A 104 17.44 11.29 -6.33
CA LEU A 104 17.87 12.57 -6.89
C LEU A 104 19.32 12.47 -7.41
N ALA A 105 19.60 13.07 -8.55
CA ALA A 105 20.95 13.22 -9.01
C ALA A 105 21.80 14.06 -8.04
N VAL A 106 23.11 13.86 -8.03
CA VAL A 106 24.04 14.47 -7.06
C VAL A 106 23.93 16.01 -7.06
N ASP A 107 23.55 16.61 -8.19
CA ASP A 107 23.43 18.06 -8.37
C ASP A 107 21.99 18.59 -8.17
N GLU A 108 21.01 17.73 -7.92
CA GLU A 108 19.62 18.16 -7.73
C GLU A 108 19.35 18.57 -6.29
N LYS A 109 18.80 19.78 -6.11
CA LYS A 109 18.38 20.26 -4.77
C LYS A 109 17.19 19.45 -4.27
N GLN A 110 17.27 19.02 -3.01
CA GLN A 110 16.14 18.40 -2.35
C GLN A 110 14.92 19.33 -2.37
N PRO A 111 13.72 18.82 -2.71
CA PRO A 111 12.52 19.63 -2.70
C PRO A 111 12.27 20.20 -1.29
N SER A 112 11.90 21.48 -1.22
CA SER A 112 11.58 22.12 0.05
C SER A 112 10.37 21.46 0.71
N SER A 113 10.26 21.57 2.05
CA SER A 113 9.09 21.06 2.78
C SER A 113 7.77 21.67 2.26
N LEU A 114 7.83 22.91 1.78
CA LEU A 114 6.67 23.59 1.18
C LEU A 114 6.28 22.93 -0.16
N THR A 115 7.26 22.65 -1.00
CA THR A 115 7.04 21.97 -2.31
C THR A 115 6.42 20.59 -2.09
N LEU A 116 6.95 19.81 -1.14
CA LEU A 116 6.39 18.50 -0.79
C LEU A 116 4.95 18.64 -0.27
N GLY A 117 4.70 19.56 0.66
CA GLY A 117 3.37 19.82 1.21
C GLY A 117 2.36 20.21 0.12
N LEU A 118 2.76 21.09 -0.79
CA LEU A 118 1.92 21.50 -1.92
C LEU A 118 1.62 20.33 -2.86
N THR A 119 2.61 19.52 -3.20
CA THR A 119 2.46 18.33 -4.05
C THR A 119 1.47 17.33 -3.43
N PHE A 120 1.60 17.04 -2.14
CA PHE A 120 0.66 16.16 -1.43
C PHE A 120 -0.75 16.74 -1.40
N THR A 121 -0.89 18.04 -1.17
CA THR A 121 -2.20 18.72 -1.15
C THR A 121 -2.86 18.64 -2.53
N ILE A 122 -2.13 18.94 -3.60
CA ILE A 122 -2.65 18.84 -4.98
C ILE A 122 -3.06 17.40 -5.30
N ALA A 123 -2.22 16.42 -4.95
CA ALA A 123 -2.52 15.02 -5.20
C ALA A 123 -3.76 14.56 -4.42
N LEU A 124 -3.93 15.00 -3.18
CA LEU A 124 -5.11 14.72 -2.36
C LEU A 124 -6.37 15.35 -2.95
N CYS A 125 -6.31 16.63 -3.32
CA CYS A 125 -7.43 17.34 -3.96
C CYS A 125 -7.83 16.67 -5.28
N PHE A 126 -6.85 16.27 -6.10
CA PHE A 126 -7.08 15.54 -7.34
C PHE A 126 -7.72 14.18 -7.09
N GLY A 127 -7.28 13.43 -6.08
CA GLY A 127 -7.88 12.16 -5.68
C GLY A 127 -9.35 12.33 -5.22
N ILE A 128 -9.63 13.34 -4.39
CA ILE A 128 -10.99 13.66 -3.96
C ILE A 128 -11.85 14.03 -5.19
N PHE A 129 -11.36 14.88 -6.07
CA PHE A 129 -12.06 15.25 -7.29
C PHE A 129 -12.39 14.04 -8.16
N LEU A 130 -11.38 13.20 -8.44
CA LEU A 130 -11.51 12.05 -9.33
C LEU A 130 -12.42 10.95 -8.76
N PHE A 131 -12.29 10.63 -7.48
CA PHE A 131 -12.95 9.46 -6.89
C PHE A 131 -14.22 9.80 -6.09
N PHE A 132 -14.48 11.05 -5.80
CA PHE A 132 -15.68 11.45 -5.08
C PHE A 132 -16.58 12.40 -5.87
N LEU A 133 -16.01 13.42 -6.49
CA LEU A 133 -16.83 14.44 -7.18
C LEU A 133 -17.25 13.97 -8.58
N ILE A 134 -16.36 13.45 -9.39
CA ILE A 134 -16.70 12.99 -10.75
C ILE A 134 -17.81 11.91 -10.73
N PRO A 135 -17.71 10.81 -9.93
CA PRO A 135 -18.80 9.83 -9.87
C PRO A 135 -20.14 10.46 -9.52
N LEU A 136 -20.13 11.34 -8.50
CA LEU A 136 -21.35 12.00 -8.04
C LEU A 136 -21.97 12.91 -9.11
N PHE A 137 -21.14 13.67 -9.85
CA PHE A 137 -21.63 14.51 -10.94
C PHE A 137 -22.16 13.69 -12.10
N LEU A 138 -21.48 12.61 -12.49
CA LEU A 138 -21.92 11.70 -13.54
C LEU A 138 -23.25 11.05 -13.18
N THR A 139 -23.38 10.53 -11.95
CA THR A 139 -24.63 9.91 -11.48
C THR A 139 -25.77 10.92 -11.43
N LYS A 140 -25.48 12.16 -11.00
CA LYS A 140 -26.46 13.25 -11.01
C LYS A 140 -26.89 13.62 -12.44
N GLY A 141 -25.97 13.62 -13.39
CA GLY A 141 -26.28 13.83 -14.81
C GLY A 141 -27.16 12.71 -15.39
N LEU A 142 -26.85 11.44 -15.07
CA LEU A 142 -27.66 10.29 -15.50
C LEU A 142 -29.08 10.32 -14.93
N ARG A 143 -29.27 10.90 -13.74
CA ARG A 143 -30.58 11.03 -13.10
C ARG A 143 -31.58 11.82 -13.98
N SER A 144 -31.12 12.81 -14.75
CA SER A 144 -31.99 13.59 -15.62
C SER A 144 -32.55 12.78 -16.79
N GLY A 145 -31.86 11.74 -17.22
CA GLY A 145 -32.31 10.85 -18.30
C GLY A 145 -32.94 9.53 -17.83
N MET A 146 -32.85 9.22 -16.51
CA MET A 146 -33.34 7.95 -15.94
C MET A 146 -34.21 8.22 -14.70
N PRO A 147 -35.55 8.34 -14.84
CA PRO A 147 -36.46 8.63 -13.73
C PRO A 147 -36.32 7.68 -12.53
N VAL A 148 -36.05 6.40 -12.77
CA VAL A 148 -35.82 5.35 -11.73
C VAL A 148 -34.72 5.75 -10.75
N LEU A 149 -33.68 6.47 -11.19
CA LEU A 149 -32.62 6.99 -10.30
C LEU A 149 -33.11 8.14 -9.41
N SER A 150 -34.24 8.76 -9.76
CA SER A 150 -34.86 9.82 -8.96
C SER A 150 -35.70 9.23 -7.84
N GLU A 151 -36.31 8.07 -8.06
CA GLU A 151 -37.25 7.42 -7.15
C GLU A 151 -36.57 6.58 -6.09
N SER A 152 -35.40 5.98 -6.44
CA SER A 152 -34.64 5.08 -5.55
C SER A 152 -33.29 5.63 -5.16
N GLY A 153 -33.17 6.04 -3.89
CA GLY A 153 -31.88 6.45 -3.33
C GLY A 153 -30.84 5.32 -3.26
N LEU A 154 -31.29 4.09 -3.05
CA LEU A 154 -30.44 2.92 -3.08
C LEU A 154 -29.81 2.75 -4.48
N LEU A 155 -30.64 2.81 -5.51
CA LEU A 155 -30.18 2.65 -6.90
C LEU A 155 -29.21 3.78 -7.30
N PHE A 156 -29.51 5.03 -6.90
CA PHE A 156 -28.63 6.17 -7.12
C PHE A 156 -27.23 5.91 -6.52
N ASN A 157 -27.16 5.50 -5.25
CA ASN A 157 -25.90 5.27 -4.56
C ASN A 157 -25.16 4.03 -5.08
N LEU A 158 -25.86 2.97 -5.52
CA LEU A 158 -25.25 1.82 -6.18
C LEU A 158 -24.62 2.21 -7.53
N VAL A 159 -25.33 2.98 -8.36
CA VAL A 159 -24.79 3.47 -9.63
C VAL A 159 -23.59 4.37 -9.41
N ASP A 160 -23.65 5.32 -8.45
CA ASP A 160 -22.50 6.16 -8.06
C ASP A 160 -21.29 5.30 -7.66
N GLY A 161 -21.53 4.24 -6.88
CA GLY A 161 -20.49 3.33 -6.45
C GLY A 161 -19.87 2.52 -7.59
N VAL A 162 -20.70 2.03 -8.53
CA VAL A 162 -20.22 1.32 -9.73
C VAL A 162 -19.40 2.24 -10.62
N ILE A 163 -19.87 3.48 -10.87
CA ILE A 163 -19.14 4.49 -11.64
C ILE A 163 -17.79 4.77 -10.98
N ARG A 164 -17.75 4.92 -9.65
CA ARG A 164 -16.51 5.12 -8.89
C ARG A 164 -15.53 3.95 -9.08
N LEU A 165 -16.04 2.72 -9.00
CA LEU A 165 -15.21 1.52 -9.22
C LEU A 165 -14.65 1.50 -10.65
N MET A 166 -15.46 1.83 -11.65
CA MET A 166 -15.02 1.90 -13.04
C MET A 166 -13.94 2.98 -13.25
N ILE A 167 -14.13 4.18 -12.67
CA ILE A 167 -13.13 5.25 -12.71
C ILE A 167 -11.82 4.79 -12.04
N PHE A 168 -11.90 4.11 -10.90
CA PHE A 168 -10.73 3.57 -10.22
C PHE A 168 -9.96 2.56 -11.08
N LEU A 169 -10.66 1.61 -11.69
CA LEU A 169 -10.04 0.62 -12.57
C LEU A 169 -9.44 1.26 -13.82
N ALA A 170 -10.16 2.21 -14.44
CA ALA A 170 -9.67 2.97 -15.59
C ALA A 170 -8.44 3.81 -15.25
N TYR A 171 -8.43 4.45 -14.07
CA TYR A 171 -7.27 5.18 -13.56
C TYR A 171 -6.04 4.27 -13.40
N LEU A 172 -6.20 3.13 -12.70
CA LEU A 172 -5.09 2.17 -12.52
C LEU A 172 -4.58 1.64 -13.86
N TRP A 173 -5.49 1.32 -14.77
CA TRP A 173 -5.12 0.90 -16.12
C TRP A 173 -4.35 2.00 -16.84
N GLY A 174 -4.84 3.25 -16.82
CA GLY A 174 -4.20 4.39 -17.47
C GLY A 174 -2.79 4.67 -16.94
N ILE A 175 -2.63 4.74 -15.60
CA ILE A 175 -1.30 5.00 -15.02
C ILE A 175 -0.31 3.84 -15.23
N SER A 176 -0.79 2.64 -15.49
CA SER A 176 0.08 1.46 -15.74
C SER A 176 0.90 1.57 -17.04
N PHE A 177 0.55 2.51 -17.95
CA PHE A 177 1.32 2.82 -19.16
C PHE A 177 2.45 3.81 -18.92
N ILE A 178 2.43 4.55 -17.81
CA ILE A 178 3.50 5.51 -17.46
C ILE A 178 4.73 4.70 -17.04
N LYS A 179 5.89 4.98 -17.65
CA LYS A 179 7.14 4.22 -17.45
C LYS A 179 7.55 4.17 -15.98
N ASP A 180 7.51 5.29 -15.27
CA ASP A 180 7.92 5.37 -13.86
C ASP A 180 6.98 4.59 -12.95
N ILE A 181 5.66 4.68 -13.18
CA ILE A 181 4.67 3.90 -12.44
C ILE A 181 4.82 2.40 -12.73
N ARG A 182 5.07 2.04 -13.99
CA ARG A 182 5.36 0.64 -14.37
C ARG A 182 6.57 0.10 -13.62
N ARG A 183 7.60 0.93 -13.41
CA ARG A 183 8.80 0.57 -12.67
C ARG A 183 8.50 0.36 -11.19
N ILE A 184 7.68 1.22 -10.56
CA ILE A 184 7.17 1.01 -9.21
C ILE A 184 6.38 -0.32 -9.11
N PHE A 185 5.57 -0.65 -10.12
CA PHE A 185 4.84 -1.93 -10.16
C PHE A 185 5.76 -3.15 -10.31
N GLN A 186 6.93 -3.01 -10.90
CA GLN A 186 7.96 -4.04 -10.91
C GLN A 186 8.58 -4.24 -9.53
N TYR A 187 8.90 -3.15 -8.81
CA TYR A 187 9.34 -3.24 -7.40
C TYR A 187 8.28 -3.86 -6.50
N HIS A 188 6.99 -3.61 -6.76
CA HIS A 188 5.90 -4.27 -6.06
C HIS A 188 5.88 -5.79 -6.35
N GLY A 189 6.15 -6.20 -7.58
CA GLY A 189 6.34 -7.61 -7.90
C GLY A 189 7.55 -8.23 -7.20
N ALA A 190 8.66 -7.49 -7.06
CA ALA A 190 9.86 -7.93 -6.35
C ALA A 190 9.59 -8.10 -4.84
N GLU A 191 8.83 -7.19 -4.23
CA GLU A 191 8.34 -7.32 -2.86
C GLU A 191 7.60 -8.63 -2.66
N HIS A 192 6.57 -8.91 -3.49
CA HIS A 192 5.75 -10.12 -3.39
C HIS A 192 6.57 -11.40 -3.52
N LYS A 193 7.44 -11.48 -4.52
CA LYS A 193 8.30 -12.64 -4.74
C LYS A 193 9.22 -12.90 -3.54
N SER A 194 9.82 -11.83 -2.99
CA SER A 194 10.72 -11.94 -1.83
C SER A 194 9.98 -12.38 -0.57
N ILE A 195 8.76 -11.89 -0.32
CA ILE A 195 7.92 -12.32 0.79
C ILE A 195 7.53 -13.80 0.61
N PHE A 196 7.16 -14.24 -0.59
CA PHE A 196 6.84 -15.64 -0.85
C PHE A 196 8.03 -16.57 -0.60
N ALA A 197 9.21 -16.25 -1.11
CA ALA A 197 10.42 -17.03 -0.88
C ALA A 197 10.72 -17.15 0.62
N PHE A 198 10.61 -16.04 1.35
CA PHE A 198 10.76 -16.00 2.79
C PHE A 198 9.76 -16.90 3.52
N GLU A 199 8.48 -16.84 3.16
CA GLU A 199 7.40 -17.63 3.78
C GLU A 199 7.49 -19.13 3.46
N SER A 200 7.96 -19.45 2.25
CA SER A 200 8.24 -20.83 1.83
C SER A 200 9.47 -21.45 2.50
N GLY A 201 10.27 -20.65 3.19
CA GLY A 201 11.49 -21.13 3.83
C GLY A 201 12.68 -21.30 2.89
N GLU A 202 12.57 -20.80 1.68
CA GLU A 202 13.65 -20.84 0.70
C GLU A 202 14.74 -19.82 1.01
N GLU A 203 15.93 -20.08 0.47
CA GLU A 203 17.04 -19.14 0.56
C GLU A 203 16.70 -17.85 -0.19
N LEU A 204 17.01 -16.72 0.43
CA LEU A 204 16.80 -15.40 -0.17
C LEU A 204 17.93 -15.08 -1.17
N SER A 205 18.01 -15.86 -2.23
CA SER A 205 18.84 -15.62 -3.41
C SER A 205 17.98 -15.09 -4.56
N VAL A 206 18.59 -14.41 -5.53
CA VAL A 206 17.87 -13.86 -6.70
C VAL A 206 17.18 -14.98 -7.46
N GLU A 207 17.87 -16.11 -7.67
CA GLU A 207 17.37 -17.30 -8.38
C GLU A 207 16.19 -17.96 -7.63
N GLY A 208 16.30 -18.07 -6.29
CA GLY A 208 15.23 -18.61 -5.45
C GLY A 208 13.98 -17.74 -5.52
N VAL A 209 14.13 -16.43 -5.28
CA VAL A 209 13.03 -15.46 -5.29
C VAL A 209 12.37 -15.35 -6.67
N LYS A 210 13.14 -15.44 -7.77
CA LYS A 210 12.63 -15.33 -9.14
C LYS A 210 11.59 -16.41 -9.48
N ARG A 211 11.65 -17.59 -8.86
CA ARG A 211 10.72 -18.71 -9.11
C ARG A 211 9.31 -18.46 -8.56
N HIS A 212 9.16 -17.55 -7.61
CA HIS A 212 7.87 -17.28 -6.97
C HIS A 212 6.97 -16.36 -7.81
N SER A 213 5.67 -16.39 -7.48
CA SER A 213 4.68 -15.52 -8.12
C SER A 213 4.83 -14.07 -7.65
N HIS A 214 4.63 -13.13 -8.56
CA HIS A 214 4.49 -11.71 -8.25
C HIS A 214 3.08 -11.33 -7.76
N LEU A 215 2.13 -12.29 -7.70
CA LEU A 215 0.76 -12.08 -7.20
C LEU A 215 0.66 -12.66 -5.78
N HIS A 216 0.38 -11.81 -4.78
CA HIS A 216 0.35 -12.21 -3.37
C HIS A 216 -1.02 -11.98 -2.73
N PRO A 217 -1.63 -12.96 -2.01
CA PRO A 217 -3.00 -12.85 -1.50
C PRO A 217 -3.17 -11.80 -0.40
N ARG A 218 -2.11 -11.39 0.29
CA ARG A 218 -2.12 -10.40 1.38
C ARG A 218 -1.67 -9.00 0.95
N CYS A 219 -1.76 -8.69 -0.33
CA CYS A 219 -1.33 -7.41 -0.86
C CYS A 219 -2.24 -6.25 -0.45
N GLY A 220 -1.65 -5.09 -0.20
CA GLY A 220 -2.36 -3.84 0.10
C GLY A 220 -3.26 -3.34 -1.03
N THR A 221 -2.99 -3.71 -2.31
CA THR A 221 -3.89 -3.34 -3.43
C THR A 221 -5.23 -4.10 -3.39
N SER A 222 -5.25 -5.33 -2.85
CA SER A 222 -6.49 -6.05 -2.56
C SER A 222 -7.33 -5.31 -1.50
N PHE A 223 -6.67 -4.65 -0.53
CA PHE A 223 -7.35 -3.79 0.44
C PHE A 223 -8.08 -2.63 -0.22
N LEU A 224 -7.47 -1.95 -1.19
CA LEU A 224 -8.12 -0.85 -1.92
C LEU A 224 -9.39 -1.31 -2.63
N LEU A 225 -9.36 -2.47 -3.28
CA LEU A 225 -10.55 -3.02 -3.94
C LEU A 225 -11.67 -3.32 -2.93
N ILE A 226 -11.33 -3.92 -1.79
CA ILE A 226 -12.31 -4.21 -0.72
C ILE A 226 -12.88 -2.90 -0.16
N VAL A 227 -12.04 -1.88 0.07
CA VAL A 227 -12.49 -0.53 0.49
C VAL A 227 -13.49 0.02 -0.52
N MET A 228 -13.24 -0.11 -1.82
CA MET A 228 -14.17 0.36 -2.85
C MET A 228 -15.51 -0.38 -2.78
N VAL A 229 -15.49 -1.71 -2.69
CA VAL A 229 -16.70 -2.53 -2.59
C VAL A 229 -17.48 -2.23 -1.30
N VAL A 230 -16.81 -2.20 -0.14
CA VAL A 230 -17.44 -1.86 1.15
C VAL A 230 -18.03 -0.45 1.11
N SER A 231 -17.35 0.51 0.48
CA SER A 231 -17.86 1.87 0.34
C SER A 231 -19.17 1.93 -0.45
N ILE A 232 -19.36 1.09 -1.47
CA ILE A 232 -20.61 1.01 -2.22
C ILE A 232 -21.76 0.65 -1.29
N PHE A 233 -21.60 -0.39 -0.47
CA PHE A 233 -22.65 -0.82 0.45
C PHE A 233 -22.92 0.20 1.56
N ILE A 234 -21.91 0.81 2.15
CA ILE A 234 -22.08 1.81 3.21
C ILE A 234 -22.77 3.06 2.66
N PHE A 235 -22.34 3.54 1.50
CA PHE A 235 -22.97 4.72 0.90
C PHE A 235 -24.36 4.44 0.34
N ALA A 236 -24.68 3.19 0.01
CA ALA A 236 -26.03 2.81 -0.36
C ALA A 236 -27.05 3.06 0.77
N LEU A 237 -26.60 3.05 2.03
CA LEU A 237 -27.44 3.33 3.20
C LEU A 237 -27.65 4.83 3.45
N VAL A 238 -26.90 5.72 2.78
CA VAL A 238 -27.00 7.18 2.97
C VAL A 238 -28.26 7.68 2.26
N PRO A 239 -29.15 8.44 2.94
CA PRO A 239 -30.36 8.98 2.34
C PRO A 239 -30.07 9.86 1.12
N HIS A 240 -30.78 9.64 0.02
CA HIS A 240 -30.57 10.36 -1.24
C HIS A 240 -31.05 11.81 -1.21
N GLY A 241 -32.01 12.13 -0.32
CA GLY A 241 -32.60 13.47 -0.17
C GLY A 241 -31.68 14.51 0.49
N LEU A 242 -30.52 14.11 0.99
CA LEU A 242 -29.59 15.04 1.64
C LEU A 242 -29.03 16.08 0.66
N ALA A 243 -28.87 17.31 1.15
CA ALA A 243 -28.17 18.35 0.41
C ALA A 243 -26.75 17.93 0.05
N PHE A 244 -26.21 18.47 -1.05
CA PHE A 244 -24.91 18.09 -1.61
C PHE A 244 -23.77 18.11 -0.59
N GLY A 245 -23.71 19.17 0.25
CA GLY A 245 -22.70 19.28 1.30
C GLY A 245 -22.75 18.13 2.32
N TYR A 246 -23.93 17.71 2.75
CA TYR A 246 -24.09 16.56 3.65
C TYR A 246 -23.67 15.23 3.00
N LYS A 247 -23.91 15.06 1.69
CA LYS A 247 -23.42 13.89 0.95
C LYS A 247 -21.91 13.84 0.89
N VAL A 248 -21.25 14.97 0.67
CA VAL A 248 -19.78 15.05 0.71
C VAL A 248 -19.26 14.81 2.12
N ALA A 249 -19.84 15.44 3.12
CA ALA A 249 -19.44 15.26 4.53
C ALA A 249 -19.58 13.80 4.99
N SER A 250 -20.68 13.12 4.64
CA SER A 250 -20.90 11.72 4.99
C SER A 250 -19.82 10.81 4.40
N ARG A 251 -19.33 11.09 3.19
CA ARG A 251 -18.25 10.33 2.55
C ARG A 251 -16.95 10.43 3.34
N VAL A 252 -16.64 11.60 3.88
CA VAL A 252 -15.43 11.79 4.72
C VAL A 252 -15.60 11.10 6.08
N VAL A 253 -16.77 11.28 6.73
CA VAL A 253 -17.04 10.71 8.06
C VAL A 253 -17.04 9.17 8.05
N PHE A 254 -17.49 8.55 6.97
CA PHE A 254 -17.49 7.08 6.86
C PHE A 254 -16.15 6.47 6.45
N ILE A 255 -15.13 7.24 6.05
CA ILE A 255 -13.80 6.69 5.69
C ILE A 255 -13.22 5.78 6.79
N PRO A 256 -13.18 6.18 8.10
CA PRO A 256 -12.64 5.32 9.15
C PRO A 256 -13.43 4.01 9.31
N PHE A 257 -14.75 4.04 9.19
CA PHE A 257 -15.59 2.84 9.27
C PHE A 257 -15.35 1.90 8.09
N ILE A 258 -15.30 2.44 6.88
CA ILE A 258 -15.02 1.68 5.65
C ILE A 258 -13.65 1.03 5.77
N ALA A 259 -12.63 1.78 6.19
CA ALA A 259 -11.28 1.26 6.38
C ALA A 259 -11.23 0.17 7.45
N GLY A 260 -11.89 0.38 8.58
CA GLY A 260 -11.97 -0.59 9.66
C GLY A 260 -12.63 -1.91 9.23
N ILE A 261 -13.79 -1.84 8.59
CA ILE A 261 -14.50 -3.03 8.07
C ILE A 261 -13.64 -3.75 7.02
N SER A 262 -13.07 -3.02 6.08
CA SER A 262 -12.22 -3.59 5.02
C SER A 262 -10.99 -4.31 5.61
N TYR A 263 -10.38 -3.74 6.64
CA TYR A 263 -9.28 -4.38 7.36
C TYR A 263 -9.71 -5.69 8.04
N GLU A 264 -10.89 -5.71 8.69
CA GLU A 264 -11.40 -6.92 9.32
C GLU A 264 -11.71 -8.02 8.30
N ILE A 265 -12.25 -7.65 7.13
CA ILE A 265 -12.50 -8.61 6.03
C ILE A 265 -11.19 -9.25 5.57
N ILE A 266 -10.14 -8.45 5.30
CA ILE A 266 -8.85 -8.99 4.89
C ILE A 266 -8.22 -9.87 5.98
N ARG A 267 -8.27 -9.42 7.24
CA ARG A 267 -7.76 -10.19 8.35
C ARG A 267 -8.48 -11.52 8.53
N LEU A 268 -9.78 -11.54 8.31
CA LEU A 268 -10.56 -12.78 8.33
C LEU A 268 -10.18 -13.69 7.16
N ALA A 269 -10.00 -13.12 5.97
CA ALA A 269 -9.55 -13.84 4.80
C ALA A 269 -8.16 -14.45 5.00
N ASP A 270 -7.22 -13.71 5.58
CA ASP A 270 -5.87 -14.18 5.91
C ASP A 270 -5.89 -15.36 6.91
N ARG A 271 -6.76 -15.29 7.93
CA ARG A 271 -6.90 -16.36 8.93
C ARG A 271 -7.54 -17.64 8.39
N LYS A 272 -8.40 -17.50 7.39
CA LYS A 272 -9.18 -18.61 6.81
C LYS A 272 -8.71 -18.99 5.41
N GLN A 273 -7.42 -18.79 5.10
CA GLN A 273 -6.84 -19.26 3.85
C GLN A 273 -7.06 -20.77 3.69
N GLY A 274 -7.45 -21.19 2.49
CA GLY A 274 -7.79 -22.58 2.19
C GLY A 274 -9.30 -22.91 2.14
N TYR A 275 -10.15 -22.07 2.72
CA TYR A 275 -11.61 -22.25 2.54
C TYR A 275 -12.07 -21.76 1.18
N ARG A 276 -12.89 -22.56 0.47
CA ARG A 276 -13.37 -22.23 -0.89
C ARG A 276 -14.00 -20.83 -1.00
N GLY A 277 -14.83 -20.42 -0.02
CA GLY A 277 -15.46 -19.10 0.00
C GLY A 277 -14.47 -17.93 0.10
N VAL A 278 -13.39 -18.10 0.84
CA VAL A 278 -12.33 -17.09 1.00
C VAL A 278 -11.55 -16.92 -0.30
N ASN A 279 -11.30 -18.01 -1.02
CA ASN A 279 -10.65 -17.96 -2.33
C ASN A 279 -11.43 -17.12 -3.36
N TYR A 280 -12.76 -17.15 -3.34
CA TYR A 280 -13.57 -16.26 -4.19
C TYR A 280 -13.44 -14.80 -3.81
N LEU A 281 -13.29 -14.48 -2.52
CA LEU A 281 -13.13 -13.11 -2.03
C LEU A 281 -11.75 -12.52 -2.41
N ILE A 282 -10.72 -13.37 -2.47
CA ILE A 282 -9.34 -12.96 -2.79
C ILE A 282 -9.12 -12.80 -4.30
N LYS A 283 -9.81 -13.59 -5.15
CA LYS A 283 -9.63 -13.58 -6.60
C LYS A 283 -9.71 -12.19 -7.27
N PRO A 284 -10.70 -11.32 -6.97
CA PRO A 284 -10.74 -9.98 -7.56
C PRO A 284 -9.51 -9.14 -7.22
N GLY A 285 -9.00 -9.27 -5.98
CA GLY A 285 -7.76 -8.61 -5.56
C GLY A 285 -6.55 -9.11 -6.35
N LEU A 286 -6.41 -10.43 -6.53
CA LEU A 286 -5.34 -11.01 -7.35
C LEU A 286 -5.45 -10.59 -8.83
N TRP A 287 -6.68 -10.46 -9.34
CA TRP A 287 -6.87 -9.94 -10.70
C TRP A 287 -6.40 -8.49 -10.82
N LEU A 288 -6.70 -7.63 -9.84
CA LEU A 288 -6.24 -6.25 -9.81
C LEU A 288 -4.70 -6.16 -9.78
N GLN A 289 -4.04 -7.08 -9.07
CA GLN A 289 -2.58 -7.12 -9.00
C GLN A 289 -1.91 -7.38 -10.35
N ARG A 290 -2.60 -8.00 -11.34
CA ARG A 290 -2.07 -8.10 -12.71
C ARG A 290 -1.80 -6.74 -13.36
N LEU A 291 -2.47 -5.69 -12.89
CA LEU A 291 -2.20 -4.31 -13.32
C LEU A 291 -1.14 -3.64 -12.46
N THR A 292 -1.13 -3.89 -11.15
CA THR A 292 -0.38 -3.14 -10.14
C THR A 292 0.87 -3.86 -9.61
N ALA A 293 1.10 -5.12 -9.99
CA ALA A 293 2.31 -5.87 -9.71
C ALA A 293 2.81 -6.50 -11.02
N ARG A 294 4.05 -6.21 -11.39
CA ARG A 294 4.65 -6.69 -12.65
C ARG A 294 5.88 -7.53 -12.36
N GLU A 295 6.29 -8.31 -13.36
CA GLU A 295 7.50 -9.11 -13.30
C GLU A 295 8.71 -8.20 -13.11
N PRO A 296 9.49 -8.37 -12.02
CA PRO A 296 10.67 -7.55 -11.73
C PRO A 296 11.89 -8.06 -12.47
N SER A 297 12.86 -7.16 -12.66
CA SER A 297 14.23 -7.53 -13.05
C SER A 297 15.02 -8.12 -11.85
N GLU A 298 16.11 -8.80 -12.13
CA GLU A 298 17.01 -9.34 -11.10
C GLU A 298 17.55 -8.25 -10.17
N ALA A 299 17.92 -7.12 -10.74
CA ALA A 299 18.36 -5.95 -9.98
C ALA A 299 17.29 -5.41 -9.00
N GLN A 300 16.00 -5.51 -9.35
CA GLN A 300 14.90 -5.11 -8.47
C GLN A 300 14.65 -6.16 -7.37
N ILE A 301 14.81 -7.44 -7.69
CA ILE A 301 14.75 -8.54 -6.71
C ILE A 301 15.85 -8.39 -5.67
N GLU A 302 17.07 -8.05 -6.07
CA GLU A 302 18.20 -7.80 -5.17
C GLU A 302 17.88 -6.72 -4.13
N VAL A 303 17.29 -5.59 -4.57
CA VAL A 303 16.84 -4.51 -3.67
C VAL A 303 15.78 -5.01 -2.69
N ALA A 304 14.81 -5.79 -3.15
CA ALA A 304 13.76 -6.34 -2.29
C ALA A 304 14.30 -7.34 -1.27
N ILE A 305 15.22 -8.22 -1.67
CA ILE A 305 15.95 -9.13 -0.77
C ILE A 305 16.71 -8.33 0.29
N ARG A 306 17.43 -7.27 -0.12
CA ARG A 306 18.18 -6.43 0.82
C ARG A 306 17.26 -5.77 1.85
N ALA A 307 16.13 -5.20 1.44
CA ALA A 307 15.14 -4.62 2.35
C ALA A 307 14.61 -5.67 3.34
N LEU A 308 14.32 -6.88 2.86
CA LEU A 308 13.80 -7.97 3.69
C LEU A 308 14.83 -8.46 4.72
N GLN A 309 16.07 -8.68 4.31
CA GLN A 309 17.16 -9.09 5.19
C GLN A 309 17.42 -8.06 6.29
N GLU A 310 17.43 -6.77 5.94
CA GLU A 310 17.64 -5.68 6.90
C GLU A 310 16.49 -5.53 7.90
N ALA A 311 15.24 -5.73 7.47
CA ALA A 311 14.09 -5.77 8.37
C ALA A 311 14.18 -6.97 9.32
N LEU A 312 14.54 -8.15 8.83
CA LEU A 312 14.71 -9.37 9.63
C LEU A 312 15.90 -9.28 10.61
N SER A 313 16.97 -8.59 10.24
CA SER A 313 18.13 -8.39 11.10
C SER A 313 17.80 -7.65 12.41
N LEU A 314 16.80 -6.78 12.39
CA LEU A 314 16.31 -6.08 13.57
C LEU A 314 15.38 -6.94 14.44
N GLU A 315 14.65 -7.89 13.83
CA GLU A 315 13.80 -8.84 14.58
C GLU A 315 14.62 -9.87 15.35
N GLY A 316 15.77 -10.31 14.82
CA GLY A 316 16.63 -11.36 15.41
C GLY A 316 17.56 -10.88 16.53
N LYS A 317 17.61 -9.59 16.85
CA LYS A 317 18.50 -9.01 17.87
C LYS A 317 18.00 -9.12 19.31
N ARG A 318 16.98 -9.99 19.58
CA ARG A 318 16.48 -10.26 20.95
C ARG A 318 16.32 -11.74 21.21
#